data_fac14dedc9da58c01c209717f24eb560
#
_entry.id   fac14dedc9da58c01c209717f24eb560
#
_cell.length_a   1.000
_cell.length_b   1.000
_cell.length_c   1.000
_cell.angle_alpha   90.00
_cell.angle_beta   90.00
_cell.angle_gamma   90.00
#
_symmetry.space_group_name_H-M   'P 1'
#
loop_
_entity.id
_entity.type
_entity.pdbx_description
1 polymer ?
#
loop_
_entity_poly.entity_id
_entity_poly.type
_entity_poly.pdbx_seq_one_letter_code
_entity_poly.pdbx_strand_id
1 'polypeptide(L)'
;LVRRGHRLIADDRVEVYARDEQTLVGTAPQILKHLMEIRGIGIIDVSTLYGTGAIMPSDQISLIVHLETWTPDVQFDRLGDRGDTQIIQGVIVPKVSVPVKTGRNLAIIIESAAMNYRAETMGYDATETFDRNLNQLIKQNSERDSKNNKGSAN
;
A
#
# COMPACT_ATOMS: atom_id res chain seq x y z
N LEU A 1 8.70 9.97 -0.47
CA LEU A 1 8.07 9.51 -1.73
C LEU A 1 8.54 10.34 -2.93
N VAL A 2 8.41 11.71 -2.93
CA VAL A 2 8.82 12.55 -4.08
C VAL A 2 10.27 12.34 -4.47
N ARG A 3 11.22 12.31 -3.52
CA ARG A 3 12.63 12.02 -3.78
C ARG A 3 12.90 10.60 -4.34
N ARG A 4 11.91 9.71 -4.26
CA ARG A 4 11.96 8.35 -4.80
C ARG A 4 11.30 8.24 -6.18
N GLY A 5 10.93 9.36 -6.80
CA GLY A 5 10.36 9.41 -8.14
C GLY A 5 8.83 9.37 -8.20
N HIS A 6 8.14 9.42 -7.06
CA HIS A 6 6.70 9.57 -7.02
C HIS A 6 6.29 11.03 -7.23
N ARG A 7 5.15 11.25 -7.85
CA ARG A 7 4.65 12.59 -8.16
C ARG A 7 3.60 13.04 -7.15
N LEU A 8 3.70 14.31 -6.74
CA LEU A 8 2.72 14.96 -5.89
C LEU A 8 1.54 15.42 -6.73
N ILE A 9 0.33 15.12 -6.29
CA ILE A 9 -0.91 15.71 -6.78
C ILE A 9 -1.37 16.76 -5.79
N ALA A 10 -1.55 16.39 -4.53
CA ALA A 10 -1.94 17.23 -3.43
C ALA A 10 -1.27 16.78 -2.13
N ASP A 11 -1.08 17.69 -1.20
CA ASP A 11 -0.56 17.40 0.13
C ASP A 11 -1.70 17.11 1.12
N ASP A 12 -1.99 18.06 1.96
CA ASP A 12 -2.90 17.88 3.09
C ASP A 12 -4.39 17.81 2.68
N ARG A 13 -4.76 18.53 1.64
CA ARG A 13 -6.13 18.59 1.14
C ARG A 13 -6.22 18.12 -0.31
N VAL A 14 -7.02 17.09 -0.53
CA VAL A 14 -7.31 16.55 -1.86
C VAL A 14 -8.78 16.81 -2.20
N GLU A 15 -9.02 17.43 -3.34
CA GLU A 15 -10.36 17.51 -3.92
C GLU A 15 -10.61 16.25 -4.76
N VAL A 16 -11.77 15.64 -4.57
CA VAL A 16 -12.11 14.38 -5.22
C VAL A 16 -13.44 14.48 -5.97
N TYR A 17 -13.51 13.81 -7.13
CA TYR A 17 -14.75 13.67 -7.89
C TYR A 17 -14.84 12.29 -8.56
N ALA A 18 -16.03 11.76 -8.66
CA ALA A 18 -16.29 10.55 -9.42
C ALA A 18 -16.36 10.90 -10.92
N ARG A 19 -15.47 10.32 -11.72
CA ARG A 19 -15.52 10.43 -13.18
C ARG A 19 -16.56 9.49 -13.78
N ASP A 20 -16.70 8.32 -13.18
CA ASP A 20 -17.70 7.29 -13.46
C ASP A 20 -17.95 6.46 -12.19
N GLU A 21 -18.77 5.41 -12.27
CA GLU A 21 -19.15 4.58 -11.12
C GLU A 21 -17.97 3.81 -10.47
N GLN A 22 -16.84 3.70 -11.17
CA GLN A 22 -15.68 2.93 -10.73
C GLN A 22 -14.41 3.77 -10.56
N THR A 23 -14.45 5.04 -10.97
CA THR A 23 -13.26 5.87 -11.06
C THR A 23 -13.39 7.13 -10.23
N LEU A 24 -12.65 7.19 -9.12
CA LEU A 24 -12.48 8.39 -8.31
C LEU A 24 -11.19 9.10 -8.73
N VAL A 25 -11.26 10.40 -8.96
CA VAL A 25 -10.11 11.24 -9.34
C VAL A 25 -9.79 12.22 -8.22
N GLY A 26 -8.51 12.36 -7.91
CA GLY A 26 -7.98 13.32 -6.96
C GLY A 26 -7.23 14.45 -7.63
N THR A 27 -7.37 15.67 -7.11
CA THR A 27 -6.69 16.88 -7.55
C THR A 27 -6.40 17.81 -6.37
N ALA A 28 -5.46 18.73 -6.52
CA ALA A 28 -5.20 19.75 -5.51
C ALA A 28 -6.18 20.91 -5.64
N PRO A 29 -6.61 21.54 -4.50
CA PRO A 29 -7.19 22.85 -4.53
C PRO A 29 -6.27 23.84 -5.25
N GLN A 30 -6.82 24.73 -6.06
CA GLN A 30 -6.03 25.65 -6.89
C GLN A 30 -4.99 26.45 -6.10
N ILE A 31 -5.37 26.90 -4.89
CA ILE A 31 -4.49 27.69 -4.01
C ILE A 31 -3.32 26.88 -3.42
N LEU A 32 -3.44 25.53 -3.36
CA LEU A 32 -2.44 24.64 -2.78
C LEU A 32 -1.66 23.84 -3.84
N LYS A 33 -1.90 24.14 -5.10
CA LYS A 33 -1.31 23.41 -6.22
C LYS A 33 0.22 23.49 -6.18
N HIS A 34 0.88 22.33 -6.25
CA HIS A 34 2.32 22.12 -6.18
C HIS A 34 2.97 22.40 -4.81
N LEU A 35 2.20 22.85 -3.83
CA LEU A 35 2.70 23.20 -2.51
C LEU A 35 2.63 22.00 -1.56
N MET A 36 3.60 21.93 -0.66
CA MET A 36 3.70 20.95 0.41
C MET A 36 4.17 21.63 1.69
N GLU A 37 3.55 21.32 2.82
CA GLU A 37 4.01 21.76 4.12
C GLU A 37 4.92 20.71 4.77
N ILE A 38 6.11 21.15 5.18
CA ILE A 38 7.04 20.31 5.94
C ILE A 38 7.24 20.93 7.31
N ARG A 39 6.87 20.21 8.35
CA ARG A 39 7.03 20.68 9.74
C ARG A 39 8.49 21.02 10.01
N GLY A 40 8.72 22.21 10.56
CA GLY A 40 10.05 22.75 10.85
C GLY A 40 10.76 23.43 9.68
N ILE A 41 10.23 23.31 8.47
CA ILE A 41 10.75 23.98 7.26
C ILE A 41 9.75 25.02 6.75
N GLY A 42 8.46 24.69 6.73
CA GLY A 42 7.38 25.51 6.21
C GLY A 42 6.85 25.01 4.86
N ILE A 43 6.22 25.92 4.12
CA ILE A 43 5.64 25.61 2.81
C ILE A 43 6.74 25.65 1.74
N ILE A 44 6.83 24.59 0.95
CA ILE A 44 7.74 24.46 -0.18
C ILE A 44 6.96 24.29 -1.48
N ASP A 45 7.52 24.76 -2.59
CA ASP A 45 7.04 24.45 -3.94
C ASP A 45 7.81 23.25 -4.48
N VAL A 46 7.10 22.13 -4.62
CA VAL A 46 7.68 20.84 -5.06
C VAL A 46 8.18 20.91 -6.50
N SER A 47 7.49 21.66 -7.37
CA SER A 47 7.90 21.81 -8.76
C SER A 47 9.19 22.61 -8.90
N THR A 48 9.37 23.63 -8.06
CA THR A 48 10.60 24.43 -8.03
C THR A 48 11.79 23.64 -7.47
N LEU A 49 11.59 22.83 -6.42
CA LEU A 49 12.69 22.11 -5.77
C LEU A 49 13.08 20.80 -6.49
N TYR A 50 12.10 20.13 -7.08
CA TYR A 50 12.29 18.78 -7.64
C TYR A 50 11.96 18.68 -9.13
N GLY A 51 11.58 19.78 -9.75
CA GLY A 51 11.21 19.85 -11.16
C GLY A 51 9.74 19.47 -11.44
N THR A 52 9.29 19.78 -12.66
CA THR A 52 7.91 19.50 -13.10
C THR A 52 7.58 18.03 -13.21
N GLY A 53 8.56 17.16 -13.32
CA GLY A 53 8.39 15.71 -13.26
C GLY A 53 7.99 15.16 -11.88
N ALA A 54 8.10 15.97 -10.82
CA ALA A 54 7.74 15.60 -9.45
C ALA A 54 6.29 15.93 -9.07
N ILE A 55 5.54 16.53 -9.98
CA ILE A 55 4.14 16.91 -9.79
C ILE A 55 3.25 16.31 -10.87
N MET A 56 1.96 16.18 -10.55
CA MET A 56 0.93 15.71 -11.47
C MET A 56 -0.38 16.46 -11.19
N PRO A 57 -1.12 16.93 -12.21
CA PRO A 57 -2.34 17.72 -12.00
C PRO A 57 -3.46 16.96 -11.30
N SER A 58 -3.67 15.71 -11.70
CA SER A 58 -4.70 14.80 -11.17
C SER A 58 -4.39 13.38 -11.54
N ASP A 59 -4.90 12.44 -10.78
CA ASP A 59 -4.85 11.01 -11.14
C ASP A 59 -6.00 10.26 -10.46
N GLN A 60 -6.22 9.02 -10.88
CA GLN A 60 -7.16 8.11 -10.25
C GLN A 60 -6.67 7.73 -8.85
N ILE A 61 -7.58 7.74 -7.90
CA ILE A 61 -7.35 7.19 -6.56
C ILE A 61 -7.60 5.68 -6.61
N SER A 62 -6.53 4.91 -6.57
CA SER A 62 -6.59 3.44 -6.70
C SER A 62 -6.47 2.72 -5.35
N LEU A 63 -5.88 3.36 -4.34
CA LEU A 63 -5.66 2.76 -3.03
C LEU A 63 -5.65 3.85 -1.95
N ILE A 64 -6.29 3.55 -0.82
CA ILE A 64 -6.18 4.34 0.41
C ILE A 64 -5.21 3.61 1.34
N VAL A 65 -4.16 4.30 1.75
CA VAL A 65 -3.25 3.82 2.80
C VAL A 65 -3.58 4.57 4.08
N HIS A 66 -4.26 3.90 5.00
CA HIS A 66 -4.61 4.45 6.30
C HIS A 66 -3.45 4.25 7.28
N LEU A 67 -2.97 5.35 7.85
CA LEU A 67 -1.88 5.32 8.81
C LEU A 67 -2.44 5.32 10.23
N GLU A 68 -2.18 4.24 10.97
CA GLU A 68 -2.63 4.08 12.35
C GLU A 68 -1.45 4.15 13.31
N THR A 69 -1.67 4.79 14.47
CA THR A 69 -0.65 4.76 15.53
C THR A 69 -0.53 3.33 16.04
N TRP A 70 0.69 2.79 16.02
CA TRP A 70 0.95 1.48 16.57
C TRP A 70 0.76 1.48 18.10
N THR A 71 -0.09 0.59 18.59
CA THR A 71 -0.25 0.30 20.02
C THR A 71 -0.10 -1.21 20.24
N PRO A 72 0.42 -1.67 21.41
CA PRO A 72 0.59 -3.10 21.68
C PRO A 72 -0.70 -3.92 21.61
N ASP A 73 -1.85 -3.26 21.80
CA ASP A 73 -3.18 -3.89 21.84
C ASP A 73 -3.79 -4.09 20.44
N VAL A 74 -3.24 -3.43 19.41
CA VAL A 74 -3.69 -3.59 18.04
C VAL A 74 -2.95 -4.73 17.38
N GLN A 75 -3.65 -5.82 17.12
CA GLN A 75 -3.12 -6.93 16.32
C GLN A 75 -3.24 -6.57 14.84
N PHE A 76 -2.10 -6.35 14.20
CA PHE A 76 -2.06 -6.27 12.75
C PHE A 76 -1.89 -7.69 12.19
N ASP A 77 -2.76 -8.08 11.29
CA ASP A 77 -2.65 -9.35 10.60
C ASP A 77 -1.34 -9.36 9.77
N ARG A 78 -0.55 -10.45 9.89
CA ARG A 78 0.66 -10.65 9.09
C ARG A 78 0.37 -10.77 7.61
N LEU A 79 -0.85 -11.12 7.25
CA LEU A 79 -1.30 -11.32 5.87
C LEU A 79 -1.93 -10.06 5.27
N GLY A 80 -1.96 -8.95 6.04
CA GLY A 80 -2.61 -7.69 5.66
C GLY A 80 -4.13 -7.76 5.82
N ASP A 81 -4.72 -6.58 5.97
CA ASP A 81 -6.19 -6.40 6.06
C ASP A 81 -6.74 -6.49 4.63
N ARG A 82 -7.06 -7.72 4.21
CA ARG A 82 -7.57 -7.97 2.85
C ARG A 82 -9.04 -7.68 2.79
N GLY A 83 -9.42 -6.81 1.87
CA GLY A 83 -10.80 -6.53 1.54
C GLY A 83 -11.41 -5.35 2.27
N ASP A 84 -10.63 -4.57 3.03
CA ASP A 84 -11.13 -3.29 3.53
C ASP A 84 -11.29 -2.30 2.37
N THR A 85 -12.39 -1.56 2.38
CA THR A 85 -12.72 -0.59 1.34
C THR A 85 -13.32 0.66 1.97
N GLN A 86 -13.28 1.76 1.24
CA GLN A 86 -13.97 3.00 1.59
C GLN A 86 -14.78 3.48 0.40
N ILE A 87 -16.02 3.90 0.65
CA ILE A 87 -16.88 4.49 -0.39
C ILE A 87 -16.72 6.01 -0.34
N ILE A 88 -16.30 6.59 -1.46
CA ILE A 88 -16.12 8.04 -1.62
C ILE A 88 -16.84 8.44 -2.91
N GLN A 89 -17.76 9.39 -2.83
CA GLN A 89 -18.58 9.85 -3.98
C GLN A 89 -19.25 8.69 -4.73
N GLY A 90 -19.68 7.63 -4.00
CA GLY A 90 -20.27 6.43 -4.58
C GLY A 90 -19.28 5.42 -5.19
N VAL A 91 -17.99 5.73 -5.24
CA VAL A 91 -16.94 4.85 -5.76
C VAL A 91 -16.31 4.05 -4.62
N ILE A 92 -16.20 2.74 -4.81
CA ILE A 92 -15.53 1.84 -3.85
C ILE A 92 -14.03 1.88 -4.10
N VAL A 93 -13.26 2.30 -3.09
CA VAL A 93 -11.81 2.37 -3.16
C VAL A 93 -11.20 1.40 -2.14
N PRO A 94 -10.30 0.51 -2.58
CA PRO A 94 -9.55 -0.36 -1.67
C PRO A 94 -8.75 0.42 -0.63
N LYS A 95 -8.68 -0.13 0.58
CA LYS A 95 -8.01 0.49 1.71
C LYS A 95 -7.10 -0.52 2.41
N VAL A 96 -5.93 -0.09 2.82
CA VAL A 96 -4.99 -0.85 3.65
C VAL A 96 -4.59 -0.02 4.86
N SER A 97 -4.60 -0.65 6.05
CA SER A 97 -4.14 -0.03 7.28
C SER A 97 -2.68 -0.37 7.55
N VAL A 98 -1.87 0.65 7.82
CA VAL A 98 -0.43 0.53 8.05
C VAL A 98 -0.09 1.11 9.42
N PRO A 99 0.54 0.32 10.31
CA PRO A 99 0.96 0.82 11.62
C PRO A 99 2.15 1.76 11.49
N VAL A 100 2.02 2.95 12.10
CA VAL A 100 3.10 3.92 12.20
C VAL A 100 3.81 3.73 13.54
N LYS A 101 5.11 3.42 13.47
CA LYS A 101 5.98 3.29 14.64
C LYS A 101 7.26 4.10 14.42
N THR A 102 7.74 4.75 15.49
CA THR A 102 9.04 5.44 15.47
C THR A 102 10.15 4.50 15.01
N GLY A 103 11.01 4.98 14.11
CA GLY A 103 12.15 4.22 13.58
C GLY A 103 11.85 3.42 12.29
N ARG A 104 10.58 3.36 11.82
CA ARG A 104 10.26 2.78 10.52
C ARG A 104 10.31 3.82 9.40
N ASN A 105 10.83 3.41 8.25
CA ASN A 105 10.76 4.26 7.05
C ASN A 105 9.38 4.16 6.40
N LEU A 106 8.52 5.08 6.76
CA LEU A 106 7.13 5.13 6.29
C LEU A 106 7.02 5.22 4.77
N ALA A 107 7.93 5.93 4.11
CA ALA A 107 7.92 6.05 2.65
C ALA A 107 8.13 4.69 1.96
N ILE A 108 9.02 3.86 2.46
CA ILE A 108 9.24 2.50 1.94
C ILE A 108 8.01 1.62 2.17
N ILE A 109 7.39 1.72 3.35
CA ILE A 109 6.21 0.92 3.69
C ILE A 109 5.03 1.28 2.78
N ILE A 110 4.75 2.57 2.58
CA ILE A 110 3.68 3.04 1.68
C ILE A 110 3.95 2.61 0.24
N GLU A 111 5.18 2.76 -0.24
CA GLU A 111 5.59 2.34 -1.58
C GLU A 111 5.39 0.82 -1.76
N SER A 112 5.81 0.02 -0.78
CA SER A 112 5.63 -1.43 -0.81
C SER A 112 4.15 -1.83 -0.80
N ALA A 113 3.31 -1.16 -0.02
CA ALA A 113 1.86 -1.38 -0.01
C ALA A 113 1.23 -1.09 -1.39
N ALA A 114 1.61 0.02 -2.01
CA ALA A 114 1.13 0.39 -3.34
C ALA A 114 1.61 -0.59 -4.43
N MET A 115 2.86 -1.04 -4.36
CA MET A 115 3.41 -2.02 -5.30
C MET A 115 2.75 -3.39 -5.15
N ASN A 116 2.52 -3.83 -3.91
CA ASN A 116 1.83 -5.10 -3.64
C ASN A 116 0.38 -5.06 -4.16
N TYR A 117 -0.35 -3.99 -3.87
CA TYR A 117 -1.70 -3.80 -4.41
C TYR A 117 -1.71 -3.84 -5.94
N ARG A 118 -0.76 -3.17 -6.60
CA ARG A 118 -0.64 -3.22 -8.06
C ARG A 118 -0.37 -4.63 -8.57
N ALA A 119 0.48 -5.40 -7.90
CA ALA A 119 0.75 -6.79 -8.26
C ALA A 119 -0.50 -7.66 -8.12
N GLU A 120 -1.28 -7.48 -7.05
CA GLU A 120 -2.55 -8.18 -6.82
C GLU A 120 -3.58 -7.88 -7.92
N THR A 121 -3.68 -6.62 -8.36
CA THR A 121 -4.57 -6.25 -9.48
C THR A 121 -4.15 -6.87 -10.83
N MET A 122 -2.88 -7.27 -10.95
CA MET A 122 -2.35 -8.00 -12.11
C MET A 122 -2.45 -9.53 -11.95
N GLY A 123 -3.08 -10.03 -10.88
CA GLY A 123 -3.30 -11.46 -10.62
C GLY A 123 -2.20 -12.13 -9.80
N TYR A 124 -1.21 -11.40 -9.27
CA TYR A 124 -0.21 -11.94 -8.37
C TYR A 124 -0.64 -11.78 -6.91
N ASP A 125 -0.75 -12.89 -6.19
CA ASP A 125 -1.06 -12.91 -4.77
C ASP A 125 0.07 -13.60 -3.99
N ALA A 126 0.82 -12.81 -3.22
CA ALA A 126 1.94 -13.29 -2.42
C ALA A 126 1.49 -14.26 -1.31
N THR A 127 0.29 -14.08 -0.76
CA THR A 127 -0.24 -14.96 0.29
C THR A 127 -0.65 -16.31 -0.29
N GLU A 128 -1.30 -16.32 -1.44
CA GLU A 128 -1.61 -17.57 -2.13
C GLU A 128 -0.34 -18.33 -2.49
N THR A 129 0.70 -17.60 -2.93
CA THR A 129 2.02 -18.20 -3.20
C THR A 129 2.63 -18.81 -1.94
N PHE A 130 2.57 -18.09 -0.81
CA PHE A 130 3.05 -18.58 0.48
C PHE A 130 2.29 -19.84 0.92
N ASP A 131 0.97 -19.85 0.86
CA ASP A 131 0.13 -20.97 1.25
C ASP A 131 0.41 -22.20 0.38
N ARG A 132 0.62 -22.00 -0.92
CA ARG A 132 0.99 -23.08 -1.85
C ARG A 132 2.35 -23.68 -1.48
N ASN A 133 3.34 -22.84 -1.20
CA ASN A 133 4.69 -23.28 -0.81
C ASN A 133 4.66 -24.02 0.54
N LEU A 134 3.88 -23.53 1.50
CA LEU A 134 3.71 -24.17 2.79
C LEU A 134 3.08 -25.56 2.65
N ASN A 135 2.02 -25.69 1.86
CA ASN A 135 1.37 -26.96 1.59
C ASN A 135 2.30 -27.96 0.88
N GLN A 136 3.16 -27.50 -0.03
CA GLN A 136 4.17 -28.34 -0.66
C GLN A 136 5.20 -28.83 0.35
N LEU A 137 5.67 -27.97 1.24
CA LEU A 137 6.62 -28.34 2.29
C LEU A 137 6.04 -29.40 3.24
N ILE A 138 4.78 -29.20 3.67
CA ILE A 138 4.08 -30.16 4.53
C ILE A 138 3.97 -31.55 3.85
N LYS A 139 3.60 -31.58 2.57
CA LYS A 139 3.53 -32.84 1.81
C LYS A 139 4.89 -33.54 1.73
N GLN A 140 5.95 -32.80 1.41
CA GLN A 140 7.31 -33.38 1.32
C GLN A 140 7.79 -33.94 2.67
N ASN A 141 7.50 -33.28 3.78
CA ASN A 141 7.86 -33.77 5.10
C ASN A 141 7.08 -35.02 5.46
N SER A 142 5.78 -35.08 5.18
CA SER A 142 4.94 -36.27 5.41
C SER A 142 5.40 -37.48 4.62
N GLU A 143 5.85 -37.28 3.37
CA GLU A 143 6.40 -38.36 2.53
C GLU A 143 7.76 -38.86 3.02
N ARG A 144 8.62 -37.96 3.56
CA ARG A 144 9.90 -38.33 4.17
C ARG A 144 9.70 -39.17 5.43
N ASP A 145 8.79 -38.76 6.31
CA ASP A 145 8.49 -39.50 7.54
C ASP A 145 7.89 -40.87 7.24
N SER A 146 7.05 -40.98 6.23
CA SER A 146 6.47 -42.27 5.78
C SER A 146 7.52 -43.22 5.20
N LYS A 147 8.56 -42.71 4.54
CA LYS A 147 9.67 -43.53 4.01
C LYS A 147 10.62 -43.99 5.12
N ASN A 148 10.91 -43.11 6.10
CA ASN A 148 11.76 -43.47 7.22
C ASN A 148 11.13 -44.54 8.12
N ASN A 149 9.80 -44.53 8.29
CA ASN A 149 9.09 -45.48 9.12
C ASN A 149 8.96 -46.87 8.46
N LYS A 150 9.07 -46.97 7.13
CA LYS A 150 9.09 -48.25 6.39
C LYS A 150 10.49 -48.88 6.30
N GLY A 151 11.55 -48.13 6.54
CA GLY A 151 12.94 -48.64 6.54
C GLY A 151 13.39 -49.21 7.90
N SER A 152 12.62 -49.08 8.97
CA SER A 152 12.96 -49.54 10.31
C SER A 152 12.26 -50.88 10.72
N ALA A 153 11.58 -51.53 9.77
CA ALA A 153 10.82 -52.77 10.00
C ALA A 153 11.41 -53.97 9.24
N ASN A 154 12.74 -54.11 9.25
CA ASN A 154 13.44 -55.35 8.80
C ASN A 154 14.51 -55.71 9.81
#